data_c0f510f058babdc5e00fc0637bd3fed0
#
_entry.id   c0f510f058babdc5e00fc0637bd3fed0
#
_cell.length_a   1.000
_cell.length_b   1.000
_cell.length_c   1.000
_cell.angle_alpha   90.00
_cell.angle_beta   90.00
_cell.angle_gamma   90.00
#
_symmetry.space_group_name_H-M   'P 1'
#
loop_
_entity.id
_entity.type
_entity.pdbx_description
1 polymer ?
#
loop_
_entity_poly.entity_id
_entity_poly.type
_entity_poly.pdbx_seq_one_letter_code
_entity_poly.pdbx_strand_id
1 'polypeptide(L)'
;MDAFDLMHKNGLLYGTSTAYTRLNTEMVTSDEYFDKIIEKGARWAWYFHYMPVGEGANADLMPTIEQREYMIDRIRSVRGYEGGKQIFAMDFQNDGEFVGGCIAGGRTFCHINARGDVEPCVFIHYSNINIKDHDWVDCLHQPIFQAYRENYPWNKNMLRPCPMLENPAVLPRIVHEADAKSTEYVTPESADELCARTLPYAKAWAPEGNRIWLEQHPTGVKEYGNDVSGKSAKERAERIDADDEKNEAVLD
;
A
#
# COMPACT_ATOMS: atom_id res chain seq x y z
N MET A 1 -19.83 12.16 13.68
CA MET A 1 -19.92 11.56 15.02
C MET A 1 -21.26 10.89 15.27
N ASP A 2 -22.39 11.47 14.80
CA ASP A 2 -23.74 10.88 14.96
C ASP A 2 -23.86 9.46 14.39
N ALA A 3 -23.16 9.17 13.28
CA ALA A 3 -23.14 7.82 12.71
C ALA A 3 -22.49 6.80 13.66
N PHE A 4 -21.42 7.16 14.37
CA PHE A 4 -20.80 6.30 15.37
C PHE A 4 -21.73 6.01 16.54
N ASP A 5 -22.41 7.05 17.05
CA ASP A 5 -23.36 6.89 18.15
C ASP A 5 -24.54 5.97 17.74
N LEU A 6 -24.99 6.10 16.49
CA LEU A 6 -26.05 5.26 15.94
C LEU A 6 -25.59 3.80 15.80
N MET A 7 -24.37 3.57 15.25
CA MET A 7 -23.81 2.23 15.11
C MET A 7 -23.57 1.59 16.47
N HIS A 8 -23.02 2.34 17.43
CA HIS A 8 -22.78 1.87 18.78
C HIS A 8 -24.10 1.46 19.48
N LYS A 9 -25.12 2.33 19.41
CA LYS A 9 -26.45 2.07 19.96
C LYS A 9 -27.09 0.78 19.40
N ASN A 10 -26.81 0.45 18.15
CA ASN A 10 -27.35 -0.74 17.47
C ASN A 10 -26.43 -1.97 17.60
N GLY A 11 -25.37 -1.92 18.40
CA GLY A 11 -24.47 -3.06 18.63
C GLY A 11 -23.65 -3.46 17.40
N LEU A 12 -23.44 -2.56 16.43
CA LEU A 12 -22.68 -2.85 15.23
C LEU A 12 -21.19 -2.85 15.52
N LEU A 13 -20.44 -3.73 14.84
CA LEU A 13 -18.99 -3.72 14.83
C LEU A 13 -18.51 -2.78 13.72
N TYR A 14 -17.70 -1.79 14.07
CA TYR A 14 -17.20 -0.77 13.14
C TYR A 14 -15.84 -0.21 13.54
N GLY A 15 -15.22 0.49 12.61
CA GLY A 15 -13.95 1.18 12.79
C GLY A 15 -13.87 2.42 11.89
N THR A 16 -12.66 3.00 11.80
CA THR A 16 -12.36 4.13 10.96
C THR A 16 -11.48 3.72 9.78
N SER A 17 -11.67 4.41 8.65
CA SER A 17 -10.74 4.40 7.52
C SER A 17 -10.24 5.82 7.34
N THR A 18 -8.94 6.04 7.45
CA THR A 18 -8.33 7.36 7.54
C THR A 18 -7.18 7.49 6.54
N ALA A 19 -7.31 8.38 5.57
CA ALA A 19 -6.16 8.77 4.75
C ALA A 19 -5.30 9.77 5.52
N TYR A 20 -4.01 9.46 5.71
CA TYR A 20 -3.08 10.40 6.29
C TYR A 20 -2.25 11.08 5.21
N THR A 21 -2.00 12.36 5.43
CA THR A 21 -1.32 13.28 4.52
C THR A 21 -0.25 14.04 5.30
N ARG A 22 0.59 14.79 4.59
CA ARG A 22 1.54 15.72 5.21
C ARG A 22 0.88 16.69 6.20
N LEU A 23 -0.41 16.99 6.04
CA LEU A 23 -1.10 18.01 6.82
C LEU A 23 -1.81 17.48 8.07
N ASN A 24 -2.10 16.17 8.14
CA ASN A 24 -2.94 15.65 9.21
C ASN A 24 -2.35 14.45 9.96
N THR A 25 -1.19 13.93 9.57
CA THR A 25 -0.56 12.73 10.16
C THR A 25 -0.56 12.77 11.68
N GLU A 26 -0.03 13.82 12.27
CA GLU A 26 0.08 13.95 13.72
C GLU A 26 -1.29 14.02 14.42
N MET A 27 -2.23 14.76 13.82
CA MET A 27 -3.58 14.91 14.36
C MET A 27 -4.34 13.58 14.37
N VAL A 28 -4.35 12.85 13.25
CA VAL A 28 -5.14 11.60 13.12
C VAL A 28 -4.51 10.41 13.83
N THR A 29 -3.30 10.58 14.38
CA THR A 29 -2.58 9.56 15.15
C THR A 29 -2.32 9.97 16.60
N SER A 30 -2.83 11.14 17.01
CA SER A 30 -2.71 11.60 18.40
C SER A 30 -3.44 10.68 19.38
N ASP A 31 -3.02 10.70 20.63
CA ASP A 31 -3.72 9.97 21.70
C ASP A 31 -5.17 10.44 21.83
N GLU A 32 -5.39 11.75 21.72
CA GLU A 32 -6.72 12.34 21.79
C GLU A 32 -7.64 11.79 20.67
N TYR A 33 -7.13 11.66 19.44
CA TYR A 33 -7.89 11.08 18.33
C TYR A 33 -8.24 9.61 18.59
N PHE A 34 -7.27 8.80 19.00
CA PHE A 34 -7.52 7.39 19.31
C PHE A 34 -8.51 7.23 20.47
N ASP A 35 -8.32 7.98 21.56
CA ASP A 35 -9.21 7.89 22.72
C ASP A 35 -10.65 8.28 22.34
N LYS A 36 -10.82 9.29 21.51
CA LYS A 36 -12.12 9.72 21.02
C LYS A 36 -12.83 8.66 20.15
N ILE A 37 -12.14 8.01 19.23
CA ILE A 37 -12.77 6.98 18.40
C ILE A 37 -13.05 5.70 19.18
N ILE A 38 -12.20 5.36 20.15
CA ILE A 38 -12.41 4.23 21.08
C ILE A 38 -13.62 4.49 21.98
N GLU A 39 -13.73 5.66 22.56
CA GLU A 39 -14.88 6.09 23.38
C GLU A 39 -16.18 6.00 22.55
N LYS A 40 -16.13 6.37 21.28
CA LYS A 40 -17.26 6.23 20.36
C LYS A 40 -17.56 4.79 19.95
N GLY A 41 -16.78 3.81 20.36
CA GLY A 41 -17.02 2.39 20.14
C GLY A 41 -16.32 1.78 18.93
N ALA A 42 -15.45 2.51 18.25
CA ALA A 42 -14.63 1.94 17.18
C ALA A 42 -13.73 0.82 17.71
N ARG A 43 -13.56 -0.26 16.95
CA ARG A 43 -12.75 -1.43 17.32
C ARG A 43 -11.53 -1.60 16.43
N TRP A 44 -11.48 -0.97 15.26
CA TRP A 44 -10.28 -0.88 14.43
C TRP A 44 -10.13 0.53 13.85
N ALA A 45 -8.87 0.88 13.51
CA ALA A 45 -8.50 2.09 12.81
C ALA A 45 -7.59 1.69 11.64
N TRP A 46 -8.05 1.91 10.42
CA TRP A 46 -7.32 1.57 9.21
C TRP A 46 -6.78 2.83 8.57
N TYR A 47 -5.45 2.91 8.47
CA TYR A 47 -4.75 4.06 7.91
C TYR A 47 -4.27 3.77 6.50
N PHE A 48 -4.42 4.76 5.64
CA PHE A 48 -3.95 4.74 4.26
C PHE A 48 -3.04 5.94 4.02
N HIS A 49 -1.85 5.69 3.54
CA HIS A 49 -1.00 6.72 2.97
C HIS A 49 -1.75 7.41 1.82
N TYR A 50 -1.76 8.75 1.79
CA TYR A 50 -2.36 9.47 0.67
C TYR A 50 -1.66 9.11 -0.64
N MET A 51 -2.44 8.69 -1.60
CA MET A 51 -1.98 8.29 -2.94
C MET A 51 -2.38 9.38 -3.93
N PRO A 52 -1.43 9.97 -4.69
CA PRO A 52 -1.71 11.06 -5.62
C PRO A 52 -2.28 10.50 -6.95
N VAL A 53 -3.50 9.96 -6.91
CA VAL A 53 -4.19 9.36 -8.06
C VAL A 53 -5.51 10.08 -8.34
N GLY A 54 -5.98 10.01 -9.58
CA GLY A 54 -7.25 10.61 -10.01
C GLY A 54 -7.19 12.12 -10.24
N GLU A 55 -8.35 12.70 -10.50
CA GLU A 55 -8.47 14.14 -10.78
C GLU A 55 -8.03 14.98 -9.58
N GLY A 56 -7.21 16.01 -9.83
CA GLY A 56 -6.69 16.90 -8.80
C GLY A 56 -5.63 16.26 -7.88
N ALA A 57 -5.05 15.13 -8.28
CA ALA A 57 -3.95 14.50 -7.56
C ALA A 57 -2.82 15.49 -7.29
N ASN A 58 -2.39 15.57 -6.01
CA ASN A 58 -1.34 16.49 -5.58
C ASN A 58 -0.28 15.74 -4.76
N ALA A 59 0.91 15.56 -5.35
CA ALA A 59 2.03 14.89 -4.69
C ALA A 59 2.52 15.64 -3.43
N ASP A 60 2.28 16.95 -3.31
CA ASP A 60 2.67 17.72 -2.12
C ASP A 60 1.86 17.35 -0.87
N LEU A 61 0.75 16.64 -1.02
CA LEU A 61 -0.04 16.12 0.10
C LEU A 61 0.50 14.79 0.63
N MET A 62 1.42 14.13 -0.07
CA MET A 62 2.03 12.91 0.43
C MET A 62 2.74 13.17 1.75
N PRO A 63 2.64 12.28 2.74
CA PRO A 63 3.40 12.40 4.00
C PRO A 63 4.89 12.54 3.72
N THR A 64 5.62 13.24 4.57
CA THR A 64 7.09 13.25 4.48
C THR A 64 7.66 11.87 4.83
N ILE A 65 8.93 11.65 4.53
CA ILE A 65 9.61 10.40 4.85
C ILE A 65 9.64 10.20 6.37
N GLU A 66 9.89 11.25 7.14
CA GLU A 66 9.89 11.24 8.60
C GLU A 66 8.48 10.94 9.16
N GLN A 67 7.44 11.51 8.54
CA GLN A 67 6.06 11.19 8.93
C GLN A 67 5.72 9.72 8.63
N ARG A 68 6.23 9.16 7.55
CA ARG A 68 6.02 7.75 7.23
C ARG A 68 6.75 6.83 8.22
N GLU A 69 7.98 7.13 8.59
CA GLU A 69 8.70 6.43 9.66
C GLU A 69 7.93 6.53 10.99
N TYR A 70 7.53 7.73 11.38
CA TYR A 70 6.70 7.95 12.57
C TYR A 70 5.42 7.08 12.55
N MET A 71 4.74 6.96 11.40
CA MET A 71 3.54 6.12 11.27
C MET A 71 3.81 4.66 11.60
N ILE A 72 4.93 4.10 11.13
CA ILE A 72 5.32 2.72 11.42
C ILE A 72 5.40 2.48 12.93
N ASP A 73 6.17 3.32 13.63
CA ASP A 73 6.36 3.19 15.07
C ASP A 73 5.07 3.48 15.85
N ARG A 74 4.35 4.51 15.45
CA ARG A 74 3.12 4.93 16.11
C ARG A 74 2.03 3.87 16.05
N ILE A 75 1.75 3.34 14.86
CA ILE A 75 0.71 2.31 14.69
C ILE A 75 1.08 1.02 15.41
N ARG A 76 2.35 0.64 15.38
CA ARG A 76 2.84 -0.53 16.12
C ARG A 76 2.75 -0.34 17.64
N SER A 77 3.05 0.86 18.15
CA SER A 77 2.90 1.17 19.58
C SER A 77 1.44 1.11 20.03
N VAL A 78 0.51 1.60 19.20
CA VAL A 78 -0.94 1.53 19.50
C VAL A 78 -1.43 0.10 19.57
N ARG A 79 -0.90 -0.81 18.73
CA ARG A 79 -1.21 -2.25 18.76
C ARG A 79 -0.51 -3.03 19.87
N GLY A 80 0.51 -2.45 20.49
CA GLY A 80 1.37 -3.15 21.44
C GLY A 80 0.61 -3.70 22.66
N TYR A 81 1.12 -4.80 23.21
CA TYR A 81 0.56 -5.39 24.43
C TYR A 81 0.77 -4.52 25.67
N GLU A 82 1.92 -3.86 25.75
CA GLU A 82 2.27 -2.96 26.84
C GLU A 82 2.10 -1.50 26.39
N GLY A 83 1.18 -0.79 27.03
CA GLY A 83 0.90 0.62 26.72
C GLY A 83 0.08 0.85 25.44
N GLY A 84 -0.37 -0.21 24.77
CA GLY A 84 -1.25 -0.12 23.62
C GLY A 84 -2.66 0.34 23.97
N LYS A 85 -3.44 0.69 22.95
CA LYS A 85 -4.83 1.13 23.09
C LYS A 85 -5.80 -0.01 22.76
N GLN A 86 -7.03 0.06 23.23
CA GLN A 86 -8.07 -0.94 22.99
C GLN A 86 -8.70 -0.82 21.59
N ILE A 87 -7.84 -0.78 20.58
CA ILE A 87 -8.22 -0.67 19.18
C ILE A 87 -7.19 -1.41 18.30
N PHE A 88 -7.67 -2.13 17.28
CA PHE A 88 -6.78 -2.74 16.30
C PHE A 88 -6.43 -1.70 15.21
N ALA A 89 -5.25 -1.11 15.31
CA ALA A 89 -4.76 -0.14 14.34
C ALA A 89 -3.93 -0.84 13.24
N MET A 90 -4.16 -0.47 11.99
CA MET A 90 -3.45 -0.99 10.81
C MET A 90 -2.96 0.16 9.93
N ASP A 91 -1.78 0.02 9.36
CA ASP A 91 -1.25 0.91 8.33
C ASP A 91 -1.07 0.14 7.02
N PHE A 92 -1.96 0.39 6.06
CA PHE A 92 -2.07 -0.41 4.85
C PHE A 92 -0.74 -0.52 4.07
N GLN A 93 0.00 0.59 3.94
CA GLN A 93 1.25 0.63 3.19
C GLN A 93 2.46 0.08 3.97
N ASN A 94 2.44 0.21 5.29
CA ASN A 94 3.59 -0.13 6.13
C ASN A 94 3.47 -1.48 6.85
N ASP A 95 2.31 -2.13 6.77
CA ASP A 95 2.06 -3.46 7.35
C ASP A 95 2.24 -4.60 6.34
N GLY A 96 2.96 -4.36 5.25
CA GLY A 96 3.19 -5.36 4.19
C GLY A 96 3.77 -6.68 4.68
N GLU A 97 4.64 -6.67 5.68
CA GLU A 97 5.26 -7.88 6.24
C GLU A 97 4.22 -8.88 6.80
N PHE A 98 3.11 -8.39 7.36
CA PHE A 98 2.07 -9.24 7.97
C PHE A 98 1.14 -9.91 6.95
N VAL A 99 1.15 -9.42 5.72
CA VAL A 99 0.29 -9.91 4.62
C VAL A 99 1.09 -10.42 3.42
N GLY A 100 2.42 -10.45 3.53
CA GLY A 100 3.31 -10.87 2.47
C GLY A 100 3.41 -9.86 1.32
N GLY A 101 3.39 -8.56 1.63
CA GLY A 101 3.54 -7.46 0.68
C GLY A 101 2.24 -7.00 0.03
N CYS A 102 2.30 -6.55 -1.23
CA CYS A 102 1.13 -6.05 -1.95
C CYS A 102 0.07 -7.14 -2.14
N ILE A 103 -1.16 -6.87 -1.73
CA ILE A 103 -2.31 -7.80 -1.82
C ILE A 103 -3.09 -7.68 -3.14
N ALA A 104 -2.78 -6.69 -3.97
CA ALA A 104 -3.50 -6.30 -5.17
C ALA A 104 -3.39 -7.32 -6.33
N GLY A 105 -4.01 -7.01 -7.47
CA GLY A 105 -3.94 -7.78 -8.70
C GLY A 105 -4.58 -9.17 -8.61
N GLY A 106 -5.64 -9.31 -7.82
CA GLY A 106 -6.34 -10.57 -7.62
C GLY A 106 -5.55 -11.61 -6.81
N ARG A 107 -4.45 -11.22 -6.12
CA ARG A 107 -3.72 -12.11 -5.21
C ARG A 107 -4.56 -12.44 -3.98
N THR A 108 -5.06 -11.43 -3.28
CA THR A 108 -6.04 -11.52 -2.18
C THR A 108 -7.03 -10.37 -2.20
N PHE A 109 -6.85 -9.41 -3.08
CA PHE A 109 -7.67 -8.22 -3.22
C PHE A 109 -7.71 -7.74 -4.67
N CYS A 110 -8.86 -7.21 -5.08
CA CYS A 110 -9.05 -6.41 -6.28
C CYS A 110 -10.15 -5.37 -6.00
N HIS A 111 -10.28 -4.42 -6.90
CA HIS A 111 -11.32 -3.39 -6.84
C HIS A 111 -12.25 -3.50 -8.04
N ILE A 112 -13.53 -3.25 -7.84
CA ILE A 112 -14.50 -3.08 -8.92
C ILE A 112 -15.02 -1.65 -8.82
N ASN A 113 -14.75 -0.85 -9.85
CA ASN A 113 -15.20 0.53 -9.85
C ASN A 113 -16.71 0.66 -10.15
N ALA A 114 -17.25 1.86 -10.06
CA ALA A 114 -18.66 2.11 -10.26
C ALA A 114 -19.17 1.79 -11.70
N ARG A 115 -18.28 1.67 -12.67
CA ARG A 115 -18.59 1.28 -14.05
C ARG A 115 -18.52 -0.23 -14.29
N GLY A 116 -17.93 -0.96 -13.34
CA GLY A 116 -17.78 -2.41 -13.39
C GLY A 116 -16.41 -2.87 -13.90
N ASP A 117 -15.45 -1.97 -14.11
CA ASP A 117 -14.10 -2.37 -14.47
C ASP A 117 -13.41 -3.00 -13.26
N VAL A 118 -12.70 -4.10 -13.51
CA VAL A 118 -12.04 -4.88 -12.45
C VAL A 118 -10.56 -4.49 -12.39
N GLU A 119 -10.22 -3.72 -11.38
CA GLU A 119 -8.92 -3.06 -11.20
C GLU A 119 -8.05 -3.82 -10.19
N PRO A 120 -6.71 -3.75 -10.28
CA PRO A 120 -5.81 -4.38 -9.30
C PRO A 120 -6.05 -3.89 -7.88
N CYS A 121 -6.25 -2.59 -7.71
CA CYS A 121 -6.38 -1.91 -6.42
C CYS A 121 -7.19 -0.63 -6.59
N VAL A 122 -7.77 -0.14 -5.53
CA VAL A 122 -8.50 1.15 -5.48
C VAL A 122 -7.64 2.37 -5.88
N PHE A 123 -6.32 2.22 -5.91
CA PHE A 123 -5.37 3.26 -6.33
C PHE A 123 -4.77 3.02 -7.72
N ILE A 124 -5.08 1.91 -8.38
CA ILE A 124 -4.48 1.49 -9.66
C ILE A 124 -5.61 1.33 -10.67
N HIS A 125 -5.86 2.37 -11.43
CA HIS A 125 -7.00 2.53 -12.32
C HIS A 125 -6.71 2.06 -13.75
N TYR A 126 -6.35 0.77 -13.89
CA TYR A 126 -6.14 0.08 -15.16
C TYR A 126 -6.83 -1.28 -15.15
N SER A 127 -7.42 -1.66 -16.27
CA SER A 127 -8.13 -2.94 -16.42
C SER A 127 -8.12 -3.45 -17.85
N ASN A 128 -8.30 -4.76 -17.99
CA ASN A 128 -8.57 -5.39 -19.29
C ASN A 128 -10.05 -5.79 -19.43
N ILE A 129 -10.81 -5.81 -18.34
CA ILE A 129 -12.09 -6.51 -18.30
C ILE A 129 -13.13 -5.77 -17.46
N ASN A 130 -14.40 -5.89 -17.87
CA ASN A 130 -15.53 -5.36 -17.12
C ASN A 130 -16.40 -6.52 -16.64
N ILE A 131 -16.81 -6.50 -15.36
CA ILE A 131 -17.60 -7.58 -14.74
C ILE A 131 -19.01 -7.75 -15.36
N LYS A 132 -19.50 -6.75 -16.10
CA LYS A 132 -20.79 -6.86 -16.78
C LYS A 132 -20.78 -7.80 -17.98
N ASP A 133 -19.59 -8.01 -18.56
CA ASP A 133 -19.40 -8.74 -19.81
C ASP A 133 -18.70 -10.09 -19.61
N HIS A 134 -18.21 -10.34 -18.38
CA HIS A 134 -17.39 -11.51 -18.05
C HIS A 134 -17.80 -12.12 -16.71
N ASP A 135 -17.57 -13.41 -16.54
CA ASP A 135 -17.76 -14.04 -15.24
C ASP A 135 -16.63 -13.70 -14.24
N TRP A 136 -16.87 -14.01 -12.98
CA TRP A 136 -15.92 -13.67 -11.92
C TRP A 136 -14.57 -14.38 -12.04
N VAL A 137 -14.56 -15.59 -12.56
CA VAL A 137 -13.33 -16.38 -12.74
C VAL A 137 -12.48 -15.74 -13.83
N ASP A 138 -13.09 -15.36 -14.95
CA ASP A 138 -12.40 -14.62 -16.00
C ASP A 138 -11.81 -13.31 -15.50
N CYS A 139 -12.59 -12.56 -14.68
CA CYS A 139 -12.11 -11.33 -14.08
C CYS A 139 -10.84 -11.52 -13.24
N LEU A 140 -10.74 -12.62 -12.49
CA LEU A 140 -9.54 -12.95 -11.69
C LEU A 140 -8.36 -13.44 -12.54
N HIS A 141 -8.59 -13.81 -13.79
CA HIS A 141 -7.56 -14.28 -14.72
C HIS A 141 -7.21 -13.28 -15.83
N GLN A 142 -7.70 -12.05 -15.74
CA GLN A 142 -7.38 -11.02 -16.71
C GLN A 142 -5.86 -10.75 -16.84
N PRO A 143 -5.38 -10.29 -18.01
CA PRO A 143 -3.94 -10.14 -18.28
C PRO A 143 -3.20 -9.31 -17.23
N ILE A 144 -3.74 -8.16 -16.79
CA ILE A 144 -3.07 -7.33 -15.79
C ILE A 144 -2.90 -8.06 -14.44
N PHE A 145 -3.86 -8.91 -14.04
CA PHE A 145 -3.73 -9.68 -12.80
C PHE A 145 -2.71 -10.82 -12.94
N GLN A 146 -2.60 -11.40 -14.13
CA GLN A 146 -1.55 -12.39 -14.42
C GLN A 146 -0.17 -11.73 -14.34
N ALA A 147 0.00 -10.59 -15.00
CA ALA A 147 1.25 -9.82 -14.95
C ALA A 147 1.63 -9.40 -13.51
N TYR A 148 0.64 -9.04 -12.68
CA TYR A 148 0.87 -8.79 -11.25
C TYR A 148 1.44 -10.02 -10.55
N ARG A 149 0.87 -11.19 -10.73
CA ARG A 149 1.30 -12.43 -10.06
C ARG A 149 2.66 -12.93 -10.55
N GLU A 150 2.92 -12.83 -11.84
CA GLU A 150 4.17 -13.30 -12.46
C GLU A 150 5.38 -12.43 -12.08
N ASN A 151 5.15 -11.13 -11.88
CA ASN A 151 6.20 -10.19 -11.51
C ASN A 151 6.41 -10.07 -9.98
N TYR A 152 5.52 -10.64 -9.18
CA TYR A 152 5.58 -10.53 -7.72
C TYR A 152 6.50 -11.58 -7.08
N PRO A 153 7.28 -11.27 -6.04
CA PRO A 153 7.50 -9.96 -5.44
C PRO A 153 8.52 -9.13 -6.24
N TRP A 154 8.18 -7.88 -6.50
CA TRP A 154 9.09 -6.94 -7.17
C TRP A 154 10.11 -6.27 -6.24
N ASN A 155 9.96 -6.44 -4.92
CA ASN A 155 10.94 -6.02 -3.91
C ASN A 155 10.90 -6.98 -2.72
N LYS A 156 12.08 -7.26 -2.13
CA LYS A 156 12.20 -8.11 -0.94
C LYS A 156 11.87 -7.38 0.35
N ASN A 157 11.94 -6.06 0.34
CA ASN A 157 11.59 -5.21 1.47
C ASN A 157 10.07 -5.00 1.51
N MET A 158 9.39 -5.56 2.53
CA MET A 158 7.94 -5.46 2.67
C MET A 158 7.45 -4.10 3.18
N LEU A 159 8.34 -3.15 3.48
CA LEU A 159 8.01 -1.72 3.61
C LEU A 159 7.98 -1.00 2.25
N ARG A 160 8.26 -1.71 1.15
CA ARG A 160 8.25 -1.21 -0.22
C ARG A 160 7.41 -2.10 -1.15
N PRO A 161 6.14 -2.43 -0.77
CA PRO A 161 5.36 -3.43 -1.48
C PRO A 161 4.62 -2.90 -2.72
N CYS A 162 4.42 -1.59 -2.88
CA CYS A 162 3.56 -1.05 -3.92
C CYS A 162 4.29 -0.86 -5.26
N PRO A 163 3.71 -1.32 -6.38
CA PRO A 163 4.34 -1.17 -7.70
C PRO A 163 4.28 0.27 -8.23
N MET A 164 3.45 1.13 -7.63
CA MET A 164 3.32 2.54 -8.01
C MET A 164 4.10 3.46 -7.06
N LEU A 165 3.92 3.27 -5.74
CA LEU A 165 4.42 4.21 -4.74
C LEU A 165 5.91 4.00 -4.43
N GLU A 166 6.36 2.75 -4.36
CA GLU A 166 7.72 2.40 -3.96
C GLU A 166 8.57 1.80 -5.09
N ASN A 167 7.92 1.27 -6.14
CA ASN A 167 8.58 0.63 -7.26
C ASN A 167 7.99 1.15 -8.59
N PRO A 168 8.11 2.45 -8.89
CA PRO A 168 7.37 3.11 -9.98
C PRO A 168 7.76 2.66 -11.39
N ALA A 169 8.82 1.88 -11.57
CA ALA A 169 9.13 1.22 -12.84
C ALA A 169 8.28 -0.04 -13.08
N VAL A 170 7.74 -0.63 -12.03
CA VAL A 170 7.02 -1.91 -12.11
C VAL A 170 5.62 -1.74 -12.70
N LEU A 171 4.86 -0.74 -12.27
CA LEU A 171 3.48 -0.57 -12.73
C LEU A 171 3.38 -0.30 -14.23
N PRO A 172 4.17 0.63 -14.84
CA PRO A 172 4.15 0.83 -16.29
C PRO A 172 4.44 -0.46 -17.06
N ARG A 173 5.45 -1.22 -16.65
CA ARG A 173 5.78 -2.51 -17.26
C ARG A 173 4.59 -3.45 -17.22
N ILE A 174 3.96 -3.65 -16.07
CA ILE A 174 2.79 -4.53 -15.90
C ILE A 174 1.63 -4.08 -16.81
N VAL A 175 1.35 -2.78 -16.87
CA VAL A 175 0.27 -2.22 -17.69
C VAL A 175 0.54 -2.41 -19.17
N HIS A 176 1.78 -2.19 -19.63
CA HIS A 176 2.18 -2.38 -21.03
C HIS A 176 2.18 -3.86 -21.42
N GLU A 177 2.76 -4.75 -20.61
CA GLU A 177 2.77 -6.20 -20.87
C GLU A 177 1.35 -6.77 -20.98
N ALA A 178 0.44 -6.28 -20.16
CA ALA A 178 -0.95 -6.70 -20.15
C ALA A 178 -1.83 -6.01 -21.20
N ASP A 179 -1.35 -5.01 -21.92
CA ASP A 179 -2.15 -4.09 -22.75
C ASP A 179 -3.40 -3.56 -22.01
N ALA A 180 -3.27 -3.29 -20.71
CA ALA A 180 -4.37 -2.80 -19.89
C ALA A 180 -4.66 -1.33 -20.19
N LYS A 181 -5.94 -0.94 -20.08
CA LYS A 181 -6.38 0.43 -20.39
C LYS A 181 -6.71 1.18 -19.12
N SER A 182 -6.49 2.50 -19.15
CA SER A 182 -6.91 3.39 -18.07
C SER A 182 -8.43 3.33 -17.90
N THR A 183 -8.87 3.23 -16.66
CA THR A 183 -10.27 3.29 -16.25
C THR A 183 -10.68 4.67 -15.72
N GLU A 184 -9.76 5.63 -15.79
CA GLU A 184 -10.01 7.05 -15.56
C GLU A 184 -10.64 7.67 -16.80
N TYR A 185 -11.96 7.78 -16.82
CA TYR A 185 -12.71 8.18 -18.02
C TYR A 185 -12.77 9.70 -18.24
N VAL A 186 -12.56 10.49 -17.19
CA VAL A 186 -12.62 11.95 -17.28
C VAL A 186 -11.26 12.51 -17.66
N THR A 187 -10.22 12.08 -16.98
CA THR A 187 -8.83 12.48 -17.20
C THR A 187 -7.95 11.24 -17.29
N PRO A 188 -8.01 10.49 -18.42
CA PRO A 188 -7.19 9.30 -18.59
C PRO A 188 -5.70 9.63 -18.40
N GLU A 189 -5.04 8.86 -17.57
CA GLU A 189 -3.61 9.01 -17.30
C GLU A 189 -2.90 7.70 -17.66
N SER A 190 -1.71 7.79 -18.25
CA SER A 190 -0.86 6.62 -18.48
C SER A 190 -0.18 6.18 -17.17
N ALA A 191 0.20 4.91 -17.10
CA ALA A 191 0.94 4.41 -15.95
C ALA A 191 2.32 5.08 -15.82
N ASP A 192 2.91 5.50 -16.94
CA ASP A 192 4.18 6.23 -16.99
C ASP A 192 4.05 7.62 -16.34
N GLU A 193 3.00 8.38 -16.69
CA GLU A 193 2.73 9.70 -16.10
C GLU A 193 2.44 9.59 -14.60
N LEU A 194 1.61 8.62 -14.20
CA LEU A 194 1.30 8.37 -12.80
C LEU A 194 2.57 8.03 -12.01
N CYS A 195 3.41 7.14 -12.52
CA CYS A 195 4.63 6.71 -11.84
C CYS A 195 5.73 7.77 -11.88
N ALA A 196 5.80 8.61 -12.91
CA ALA A 196 6.68 9.78 -12.92
C ALA A 196 6.35 10.74 -11.76
N ARG A 197 5.08 10.88 -11.39
CA ARG A 197 4.63 11.70 -10.25
C ARG A 197 5.11 11.13 -8.91
N THR A 198 5.13 9.81 -8.74
CA THR A 198 5.53 9.15 -7.49
C THR A 198 7.03 8.86 -7.39
N LEU A 199 7.77 8.89 -8.49
CA LEU A 199 9.19 8.57 -8.55
C LEU A 199 10.07 9.37 -7.55
N PRO A 200 9.89 10.69 -7.38
CA PRO A 200 10.68 11.43 -6.38
C PRO A 200 10.46 10.91 -4.96
N TYR A 201 9.23 10.55 -4.62
CA TYR A 201 8.89 9.98 -3.33
C TYR A 201 9.50 8.58 -3.15
N ALA A 202 9.39 7.73 -4.15
CA ALA A 202 9.97 6.39 -4.13
C ALA A 202 11.49 6.44 -3.90
N LYS A 203 12.20 7.34 -4.60
CA LYS A 203 13.65 7.55 -4.44
C LYS A 203 14.01 8.07 -3.04
N ALA A 204 13.20 8.93 -2.46
CA ALA A 204 13.42 9.43 -1.09
C ALA A 204 13.14 8.37 -0.03
N TRP A 205 12.11 7.53 -0.25
CA TRP A 205 11.74 6.47 0.69
C TRP A 205 12.68 5.27 0.66
N ALA A 206 13.23 4.92 -0.49
CA ALA A 206 14.00 3.69 -0.68
C ALA A 206 15.12 3.50 0.35
N PRO A 207 16.07 4.46 0.56
CA PRO A 207 17.14 4.30 1.54
C PRO A 207 16.61 4.16 2.97
N GLU A 208 15.58 4.92 3.32
CA GLU A 208 15.03 4.94 4.67
C GLU A 208 14.21 3.66 4.96
N GLY A 209 13.35 3.26 4.02
CA GLY A 209 12.63 2.00 4.12
C GLY A 209 13.56 0.79 4.19
N ASN A 210 14.69 0.82 3.48
CA ASN A 210 15.71 -0.24 3.55
C ASN A 210 16.42 -0.23 4.92
N ARG A 211 16.79 0.94 5.44
CA ARG A 211 17.38 1.07 6.78
C ARG A 211 16.45 0.49 7.85
N ILE A 212 15.20 0.95 7.88
CA ILE A 212 14.20 0.51 8.87
C ILE A 212 13.98 -1.01 8.77
N TRP A 213 13.83 -1.54 7.56
CA TRP A 213 13.63 -2.97 7.33
C TRP A 213 14.78 -3.82 7.89
N LEU A 214 16.03 -3.43 7.62
CA LEU A 214 17.21 -4.15 8.09
C LEU A 214 17.41 -4.04 9.60
N GLU A 215 17.10 -2.89 10.20
CA GLU A 215 17.17 -2.69 11.66
C GLU A 215 16.10 -3.49 12.41
N GLN A 216 14.88 -3.56 11.88
CA GLN A 216 13.79 -4.32 12.50
C GLN A 216 13.95 -5.84 12.36
N HIS A 217 14.76 -6.30 11.41
CA HIS A 217 14.97 -7.71 11.12
C HIS A 217 16.46 -8.09 11.16
N PRO A 218 17.16 -7.90 12.28
CA PRO A 218 18.62 -8.08 12.36
C PRO A 218 19.06 -9.53 12.15
N THR A 219 18.23 -10.50 12.50
CA THR A 219 18.54 -11.94 12.40
C THR A 219 18.05 -12.57 11.10
N GLY A 220 17.50 -11.78 10.21
CA GLY A 220 16.81 -12.27 9.02
C GLY A 220 15.44 -12.83 9.36
N VAL A 221 14.45 -12.37 8.63
CA VAL A 221 13.11 -12.92 8.65
C VAL A 221 12.84 -13.60 7.32
N LYS A 222 11.74 -14.30 7.28
CA LYS A 222 11.22 -14.85 6.04
C LYS A 222 10.78 -13.71 5.14
N GLU A 223 11.63 -13.36 4.19
CA GLU A 223 11.23 -12.51 3.08
C GLU A 223 10.28 -13.31 2.19
N TYR A 224 9.31 -12.68 1.56
CA TYR A 224 8.29 -13.38 0.79
C TYR A 224 8.88 -14.45 -0.15
N GLY A 225 8.54 -15.71 0.11
CA GLY A 225 9.06 -16.86 -0.63
C GLY A 225 10.52 -17.26 -0.36
N ASN A 226 11.26 -16.51 0.45
CA ASN A 226 12.67 -16.79 0.74
C ASN A 226 12.94 -16.80 2.25
N ASP A 227 13.74 -17.76 2.68
CA ASP A 227 14.29 -17.78 4.02
C ASP A 227 15.64 -17.07 4.00
N VAL A 228 15.76 -16.00 4.75
CA VAL A 228 17.00 -15.21 4.90
C VAL A 228 17.67 -15.43 6.24
N SER A 229 17.18 -16.38 7.05
CA SER A 229 17.83 -16.79 8.30
C SER A 229 19.32 -17.08 8.08
N GLY A 230 20.16 -16.51 8.92
CA GLY A 230 21.61 -16.69 8.86
C GLY A 230 22.32 -15.78 7.85
N LYS A 231 21.63 -14.99 7.03
CA LYS A 231 22.28 -14.00 6.16
C LYS A 231 22.66 -12.75 6.95
N SER A 232 23.83 -12.20 6.65
CA SER A 232 24.27 -10.94 7.23
C SER A 232 23.41 -9.77 6.75
N ALA A 233 23.39 -8.68 7.49
CA ALA A 233 22.70 -7.45 7.07
C ALA A 233 23.22 -6.94 5.70
N LYS A 234 24.53 -7.12 5.43
CA LYS A 234 25.14 -6.76 4.15
C LYS A 234 24.57 -7.59 2.99
N GLU A 235 24.53 -8.92 3.13
CA GLU A 235 24.00 -9.80 2.08
C GLU A 235 22.51 -9.54 1.80
N ARG A 236 21.75 -9.15 2.82
CA ARG A 236 20.34 -8.78 2.65
C ARG A 236 20.19 -7.43 1.96
N ALA A 237 21.03 -6.45 2.30
CA ALA A 237 21.07 -5.16 1.62
C ALA A 237 21.38 -5.32 0.13
N GLU A 238 22.43 -6.09 -0.21
CA GLU A 238 22.81 -6.37 -1.60
C GLU A 238 21.66 -7.00 -2.42
N ARG A 239 20.81 -7.80 -1.79
CA ARG A 239 19.63 -8.39 -2.46
C ARG A 239 18.53 -7.38 -2.70
N ILE A 240 18.33 -6.42 -1.79
CA ILE A 240 17.37 -5.33 -1.96
C ILE A 240 17.86 -4.40 -3.06
N ASP A 241 19.16 -4.05 -3.06
CA ASP A 241 19.77 -3.21 -4.08
C ASP A 241 19.65 -3.85 -5.49
N ALA A 242 19.85 -5.17 -5.60
CA ALA A 242 19.63 -5.89 -6.85
C ALA A 242 18.18 -5.89 -7.34
N ASP A 243 17.20 -5.88 -6.45
CA ASP A 243 15.80 -5.71 -6.81
C ASP A 243 15.53 -4.26 -7.32
N ASP A 244 16.16 -3.27 -6.71
CA ASP A 244 16.07 -1.87 -7.15
C ASP A 244 16.69 -1.66 -8.53
N GLU A 245 17.91 -2.16 -8.76
CA GLU A 245 18.58 -2.10 -10.07
C GLU A 245 17.74 -2.77 -11.16
N LYS A 246 17.16 -3.95 -10.88
CA LYS A 246 16.26 -4.64 -11.81
C LYS A 246 15.01 -3.82 -12.15
N ASN A 247 14.45 -3.14 -11.17
CA ASN A 247 13.24 -2.34 -11.37
C ASN A 247 13.56 -1.03 -12.11
N GLU A 248 14.74 -0.42 -11.87
CA GLU A 248 15.18 0.82 -12.55
C GLU A 248 15.62 0.60 -14.00
N ALA A 249 16.21 -0.56 -14.32
CA ALA A 249 16.66 -0.91 -15.68
C ALA A 249 15.55 -0.96 -16.74
N VAL A 250 14.29 -0.79 -16.33
CA VAL A 250 13.13 -0.71 -17.24
C VAL A 250 12.76 0.73 -17.58
N LEU A 251 13.39 1.72 -16.94
CA LEU A 251 13.11 3.16 -17.14
C LEU A 251 14.04 3.81 -18.18
N ASP A 252 15.09 3.09 -18.66
CA ASP A 252 16.00 3.49 -19.74
C ASP A 252 15.54 2.91 -21.10
#